data_a648a22c99ebbc556be5a4e32e2a910e
#
_entry.id   a648a22c99ebbc556be5a4e32e2a910e
#
_cell.length_a   1.000
_cell.length_b   1.000
_cell.length_c   1.000
_cell.angle_alpha   90.00
_cell.angle_beta   90.00
_cell.angle_gamma   90.00
#
_symmetry.space_group_name_H-M   'P 1'
#
loop_
_entity.id
_entity.type
_entity.pdbx_description
1 polymer ?
#
loop_
_entity_poly.entity_id
_entity_poly.type
_entity_poly.pdbx_seq_one_letter_code
_entity_poly.pdbx_strand_id
1 'polypeptide(L)'
;MKVWLLRHGAATPYQQHDAERQLTEQGRLQVLQAAQWLTAIKFDRVLSSPYIRARQTADLLCTSIGHTGTIEIVPWLTPEDEVRAVTRKLDGYAVENLLLVAHQPLLGALASWLTDADRAHGLPMDTASVACLEGDFIGAGMMQLRSLQHVDL
;
A
#
# COMPACT_ATOMS: atom_id res chain seq x y z
N MET A 1 14.98 -6.17 4.83
CA MET A 1 13.87 -5.22 4.93
C MET A 1 12.85 -5.51 3.87
N LYS A 2 11.58 -5.53 4.25
CA LYS A 2 10.48 -5.74 3.32
C LYS A 2 9.52 -4.56 3.37
N VAL A 3 9.14 -4.08 2.18
CA VAL A 3 8.12 -3.07 2.00
C VAL A 3 6.93 -3.73 1.34
N TRP A 4 5.79 -3.67 2.00
CA TRP A 4 4.54 -4.25 1.54
C TRP A 4 3.66 -3.13 1.03
N LEU A 5 3.16 -3.27 -0.19
CA LEU A 5 2.31 -2.29 -0.83
C LEU A 5 0.90 -2.87 -0.95
N LEU A 6 -0.06 -2.23 -0.33
CA LEU A 6 -1.46 -2.65 -0.39
C LEU A 6 -2.29 -1.53 -1.03
N ARG A 7 -2.86 -1.82 -2.19
CA ARG A 7 -3.84 -0.91 -2.79
C ARG A 7 -5.16 -1.03 -2.04
N HIS A 8 -5.83 0.10 -1.79
CA HIS A 8 -7.14 0.09 -1.13
C HIS A 8 -8.12 -0.83 -1.85
N GLY A 9 -9.15 -1.30 -1.13
CA GLY A 9 -10.23 -2.10 -1.70
C GLY A 9 -11.13 -1.28 -2.63
N ALA A 10 -12.04 -1.98 -3.31
CA ALA A 10 -13.01 -1.33 -4.20
C ALA A 10 -13.78 -0.25 -3.45
N ALA A 11 -13.95 0.90 -4.10
CA ALA A 11 -14.56 2.07 -3.50
C ALA A 11 -15.75 2.55 -4.31
N THR A 12 -16.63 3.33 -3.66
CA THR A 12 -17.80 3.91 -4.32
C THR A 12 -17.37 4.80 -5.47
N PRO A 13 -18.22 4.96 -6.49
CA PRO A 13 -17.93 5.88 -7.59
C PRO A 13 -17.71 7.30 -7.06
N TYR A 14 -16.97 8.10 -7.84
CA TYR A 14 -16.73 9.49 -7.50
C TYR A 14 -18.08 10.20 -7.25
N GLN A 15 -18.13 10.96 -6.15
CA GLN A 15 -19.29 11.78 -5.83
C GLN A 15 -18.90 13.25 -5.90
N GLN A 16 -18.63 13.89 -4.76
CA GLN A 16 -18.26 15.29 -4.73
C GLN A 16 -16.74 15.48 -4.66
N HIS A 17 -16.08 14.70 -3.81
CA HIS A 17 -14.62 14.75 -3.64
C HIS A 17 -14.06 13.34 -3.67
N ASP A 18 -13.05 13.12 -4.50
CA ASP A 18 -12.40 11.81 -4.63
C ASP A 18 -11.88 11.30 -3.28
N ALA A 19 -11.32 12.18 -2.46
CA ALA A 19 -10.77 11.82 -1.15
C ALA A 19 -11.82 11.28 -0.18
N GLU A 20 -13.10 11.52 -0.42
CA GLU A 20 -14.20 11.11 0.47
C GLU A 20 -14.86 9.80 0.06
N ARG A 21 -14.44 9.21 -1.06
CA ARG A 21 -14.99 7.92 -1.51
C ARG A 21 -14.68 6.84 -0.49
N GLN A 22 -15.68 6.05 -0.16
CA GLN A 22 -15.58 5.00 0.85
C GLN A 22 -15.51 3.62 0.20
N LEU A 23 -15.00 2.64 0.92
CA LEU A 23 -15.04 1.25 0.48
C LEU A 23 -16.49 0.81 0.27
N THR A 24 -16.70 0.03 -0.79
CA THR A 24 -17.94 -0.71 -0.97
C THR A 24 -17.93 -1.95 -0.07
N GLU A 25 -19.06 -2.64 0.03
CA GLU A 25 -19.13 -3.92 0.71
C GLU A 25 -18.17 -4.92 0.05
N GLN A 26 -18.14 -4.98 -1.28
CA GLN A 26 -17.19 -5.82 -2.02
C GLN A 26 -15.75 -5.44 -1.69
N GLY A 27 -15.45 -4.15 -1.59
CA GLY A 27 -14.13 -3.68 -1.21
C GLY A 27 -13.69 -4.18 0.16
N ARG A 28 -14.62 -4.21 1.12
CA ARG A 28 -14.34 -4.76 2.45
C ARG A 28 -14.02 -6.25 2.40
N LEU A 29 -14.76 -7.01 1.60
CA LEU A 29 -14.49 -8.43 1.41
C LEU A 29 -13.13 -8.66 0.74
N GLN A 30 -12.76 -7.82 -0.22
CA GLN A 30 -11.44 -7.87 -0.84
C GLN A 30 -10.33 -7.68 0.19
N VAL A 31 -10.48 -6.70 1.07
CA VAL A 31 -9.47 -6.43 2.11
C VAL A 31 -9.37 -7.61 3.08
N LEU A 32 -10.48 -8.21 3.46
CA LEU A 32 -10.48 -9.39 4.33
C LEU A 32 -9.79 -10.58 3.66
N GLN A 33 -9.94 -10.74 2.36
CA GLN A 33 -9.22 -11.79 1.63
C GLN A 33 -7.72 -11.50 1.59
N ALA A 34 -7.34 -10.26 1.32
CA ALA A 34 -5.92 -9.86 1.34
C ALA A 34 -5.29 -10.07 2.72
N ALA A 35 -6.06 -9.85 3.79
CA ALA A 35 -5.59 -10.05 5.15
C ALA A 35 -5.12 -11.48 5.41
N GLN A 36 -5.68 -12.46 4.73
CA GLN A 36 -5.27 -13.87 4.88
C GLN A 36 -3.81 -14.08 4.48
N TRP A 37 -3.32 -13.31 3.51
CA TRP A 37 -1.91 -13.39 3.08
C TRP A 37 -0.96 -12.76 4.07
N LEU A 38 -1.45 -11.86 4.94
CA LEU A 38 -0.65 -11.01 5.79
C LEU A 38 -0.72 -11.38 7.28
N THR A 39 -1.50 -12.42 7.62
CA THR A 39 -1.77 -12.79 9.02
C THR A 39 -0.50 -13.12 9.80
N ALA A 40 0.48 -13.75 9.13
CA ALA A 40 1.73 -14.16 9.79
C ALA A 40 2.77 -13.05 9.84
N ILE A 41 2.51 -11.90 9.22
CA ILE A 41 3.47 -10.80 9.14
C ILE A 41 3.26 -9.87 10.33
N LYS A 42 4.34 -9.57 11.05
CA LYS A 42 4.33 -8.53 12.07
C LYS A 42 4.87 -7.24 11.47
N PHE A 43 3.98 -6.29 11.20
CA PHE A 43 4.38 -5.01 10.68
C PHE A 43 4.94 -4.13 11.79
N ASP A 44 6.13 -3.58 11.58
CA ASP A 44 6.74 -2.63 12.50
C ASP A 44 6.07 -1.27 12.40
N ARG A 45 5.72 -0.87 11.19
CA ARG A 45 5.05 0.41 10.91
C ARG A 45 4.02 0.21 9.81
N VAL A 46 2.90 0.90 9.94
CA VAL A 46 1.84 0.94 8.94
C VAL A 46 1.55 2.38 8.59
N LEU A 47 1.74 2.74 7.32
CA LEU A 47 1.48 4.09 6.81
C LEU A 47 0.29 4.04 5.86
N SER A 48 -0.62 5.00 5.98
CA SER A 48 -1.80 5.08 5.13
C SER A 48 -1.96 6.46 4.50
N SER A 49 -2.43 6.46 3.26
CA SER A 49 -2.95 7.66 2.62
C SER A 49 -4.04 8.29 3.49
N PRO A 50 -4.21 9.62 3.46
CA PRO A 50 -5.29 10.29 4.19
C PRO A 50 -6.68 10.08 3.58
N TYR A 51 -6.77 9.55 2.35
CA TYR A 51 -8.07 9.33 1.69
C TYR A 51 -8.86 8.26 2.44
N ILE A 52 -10.19 8.46 2.53
CA ILE A 52 -11.04 7.60 3.35
C ILE A 52 -10.93 6.13 2.96
N ARG A 53 -10.96 5.80 1.66
CA ARG A 53 -10.88 4.40 1.20
C ARG A 53 -9.59 3.70 1.63
N ALA A 54 -8.48 4.43 1.68
CA ALA A 54 -7.21 3.87 2.14
C ALA A 54 -7.20 3.70 3.65
N ARG A 55 -7.72 4.67 4.40
CA ARG A 55 -7.81 4.58 5.86
C ARG A 55 -8.71 3.43 6.29
N GLN A 56 -9.86 3.26 5.63
CA GLN A 56 -10.76 2.15 5.91
C GLN A 56 -10.09 0.80 5.61
N THR A 57 -9.33 0.73 4.50
CA THR A 57 -8.56 -0.48 4.17
C THR A 57 -7.54 -0.78 5.26
N ALA A 58 -6.77 0.21 5.69
CA ALA A 58 -5.75 0.04 6.72
C ALA A 58 -6.38 -0.39 8.06
N ASP A 59 -7.46 0.24 8.47
CA ASP A 59 -8.16 -0.10 9.71
C ASP A 59 -8.66 -1.54 9.68
N LEU A 60 -9.34 -1.92 8.60
CA LEU A 60 -9.93 -3.25 8.46
C LEU A 60 -8.84 -4.33 8.40
N LEU A 61 -7.77 -4.07 7.64
CA LEU A 61 -6.65 -5.01 7.56
C LEU A 61 -5.99 -5.20 8.93
N CYS A 62 -5.64 -4.10 9.59
CA CYS A 62 -4.93 -4.17 10.88
C CYS A 62 -5.77 -4.87 11.94
N THR A 63 -7.08 -4.62 11.97
CA THR A 63 -7.99 -5.33 12.87
C THR A 63 -7.99 -6.83 12.55
N SER A 64 -8.06 -7.19 11.27
CA SER A 64 -8.14 -8.60 10.84
C SER A 64 -6.89 -9.40 11.19
N ILE A 65 -5.71 -8.79 11.09
CA ILE A 65 -4.44 -9.49 11.36
C ILE A 65 -3.96 -9.33 12.82
N GLY A 66 -4.72 -8.59 13.64
CA GLY A 66 -4.35 -8.38 15.04
C GLY A 66 -3.19 -7.42 15.24
N HIS A 67 -2.98 -6.49 14.31
CA HIS A 67 -1.97 -5.45 14.46
C HIS A 67 -2.43 -4.43 15.51
N THR A 68 -1.63 -4.23 16.55
CA THR A 68 -1.98 -3.35 17.67
C THR A 68 -1.25 -2.00 17.63
N GLY A 69 -0.33 -1.82 16.70
CA GLY A 69 0.40 -0.56 16.53
C GLY A 69 -0.47 0.53 15.93
N THR A 70 0.02 1.75 16.00
CA THR A 70 -0.64 2.92 15.42
C THR A 70 -0.56 2.88 13.89
N ILE A 71 -1.66 3.21 13.22
CA ILE A 71 -1.67 3.47 11.79
C ILE A 71 -1.32 4.94 11.58
N GLU A 72 -0.22 5.20 10.88
CA GLU A 72 0.25 6.56 10.63
C GLU A 72 -0.39 7.09 9.35
N ILE A 73 -1.18 8.14 9.49
CA ILE A 73 -1.77 8.81 8.34
C ILE A 73 -0.78 9.85 7.83
N VAL A 74 -0.32 9.69 6.60
CA VAL A 74 0.70 10.56 6.03
C VAL A 74 0.18 11.27 4.77
N PRO A 75 0.44 12.57 4.58
CA PRO A 75 -0.15 13.32 3.47
C PRO A 75 0.50 13.05 2.12
N TRP A 76 1.59 12.30 2.09
CA TRP A 76 2.39 12.08 0.88
C TRP A 76 2.18 10.69 0.25
N LEU A 77 1.05 10.03 0.54
CA LEU A 77 0.66 8.76 -0.11
C LEU A 77 -0.65 8.91 -0.89
N THR A 78 -0.91 10.09 -1.46
CA THR A 78 -2.09 10.30 -2.30
C THR A 78 -1.86 9.77 -3.73
N PRO A 79 -2.92 9.58 -4.54
CA PRO A 79 -2.76 8.91 -5.84
C PRO A 79 -1.74 9.53 -6.78
N GLU A 80 -1.59 10.86 -6.73
CA GLU A 80 -0.75 11.61 -7.67
C GLU A 80 0.60 12.03 -7.09
N ASP A 81 0.98 11.53 -5.92
CA ASP A 81 2.28 11.86 -5.34
C ASP A 81 3.43 11.30 -6.19
N GLU A 82 4.54 12.03 -6.20
CA GLU A 82 5.68 11.71 -7.05
C GLU A 82 6.61 10.71 -6.34
N VAL A 83 7.00 9.63 -7.04
CA VAL A 83 7.71 8.50 -6.43
C VAL A 83 9.05 8.88 -5.81
N ARG A 84 9.76 9.86 -6.37
CA ARG A 84 11.06 10.28 -5.81
C ARG A 84 10.88 10.98 -4.48
N ALA A 85 9.84 11.80 -4.36
CA ALA A 85 9.49 12.47 -3.10
C ALA A 85 9.07 11.45 -2.04
N VAL A 86 8.23 10.49 -2.43
CA VAL A 86 7.80 9.40 -1.54
C VAL A 86 9.01 8.59 -1.08
N THR A 87 9.92 8.24 -1.98
CA THR A 87 11.12 7.47 -1.65
C THR A 87 11.97 8.21 -0.61
N ARG A 88 12.14 9.53 -0.76
CA ARG A 88 12.88 10.32 0.23
C ARG A 88 12.22 10.29 1.62
N LYS A 89 10.89 10.32 1.66
CA LYS A 89 10.15 10.20 2.93
C LYS A 89 10.34 8.82 3.56
N LEU A 90 10.33 7.78 2.74
CA LEU A 90 10.49 6.40 3.21
C LEU A 90 11.91 6.10 3.71
N ASP A 91 12.90 6.82 3.26
CA ASP A 91 14.30 6.60 3.64
C ASP A 91 14.52 6.68 5.15
N GLY A 92 13.65 7.37 5.88
CA GLY A 92 13.71 7.45 7.33
C GLY A 92 13.15 6.24 8.08
N TYR A 93 12.55 5.27 7.37
CA TYR A 93 11.89 4.11 7.99
C TYR A 93 12.79 2.87 7.87
N ALA A 94 13.70 2.71 8.83
CA ALA A 94 14.64 1.57 8.86
C ALA A 94 14.05 0.45 9.71
N VAL A 95 13.09 -0.31 9.16
CA VAL A 95 12.39 -1.40 9.85
C VAL A 95 12.38 -2.67 9.02
N GLU A 96 12.08 -3.82 9.64
CA GLU A 96 12.03 -5.11 8.96
C GLU A 96 10.83 -5.23 8.02
N ASN A 97 9.65 -4.83 8.48
CA ASN A 97 8.39 -4.94 7.73
C ASN A 97 7.62 -3.63 7.79
N LEU A 98 7.55 -2.95 6.67
CA LEU A 98 6.82 -1.68 6.51
C LEU A 98 5.63 -1.92 5.58
N LEU A 99 4.43 -1.52 6.01
CA LEU A 99 3.23 -1.60 5.18
C LEU A 99 2.80 -0.20 4.73
N LEU A 100 2.57 -0.04 3.42
CA LEU A 100 2.01 1.16 2.83
C LEU A 100 0.63 0.84 2.27
N VAL A 101 -0.38 1.59 2.68
CA VAL A 101 -1.75 1.45 2.17
C VAL A 101 -2.08 2.72 1.37
N ALA A 102 -2.25 2.58 0.08
CA ALA A 102 -2.40 3.73 -0.81
C ALA A 102 -3.14 3.36 -2.10
N HIS A 103 -2.73 3.95 -3.21
CA HIS A 103 -3.49 4.01 -4.44
C HIS A 103 -2.65 3.71 -5.67
N GLN A 104 -3.30 3.38 -6.78
CA GLN A 104 -2.73 3.55 -8.10
C GLN A 104 -3.03 4.98 -8.59
N PRO A 105 -2.16 5.61 -9.40
CA PRO A 105 -0.95 5.02 -9.98
C PRO A 105 0.28 5.00 -9.08
N LEU A 106 0.21 5.60 -7.88
CA LEU A 106 1.38 5.76 -7.02
C LEU A 106 2.08 4.44 -6.68
N LEU A 107 1.34 3.44 -6.18
CA LEU A 107 1.97 2.20 -5.69
C LEU A 107 2.68 1.43 -6.81
N GLY A 108 2.06 1.31 -7.97
CA GLY A 108 2.68 0.64 -9.10
C GLY A 108 3.93 1.37 -9.60
N ALA A 109 3.86 2.70 -9.64
CA ALA A 109 5.00 3.54 -10.02
C ALA A 109 6.13 3.42 -8.98
N LEU A 110 5.77 3.40 -7.70
CA LEU A 110 6.74 3.24 -6.61
C LEU A 110 7.43 1.87 -6.69
N ALA A 111 6.65 0.80 -6.93
CA ALA A 111 7.21 -0.54 -7.09
C ALA A 111 8.24 -0.58 -8.23
N SER A 112 7.91 -0.04 -9.40
CA SER A 112 8.83 0.00 -10.55
C SER A 112 10.06 0.87 -10.26
N TRP A 113 9.88 1.98 -9.55
CA TRP A 113 10.98 2.85 -9.18
C TRP A 113 11.96 2.16 -8.22
N LEU A 114 11.44 1.50 -7.19
CA LEU A 114 12.27 0.84 -6.19
C LEU A 114 12.95 -0.43 -6.72
N THR A 115 12.36 -1.11 -7.71
CA THR A 115 12.95 -2.32 -8.27
C THR A 115 13.85 -2.05 -9.47
N ASP A 116 13.42 -1.21 -10.41
CA ASP A 116 14.07 -1.03 -11.71
C ASP A 116 14.55 0.39 -11.98
N ALA A 117 14.37 1.30 -11.03
CA ALA A 117 14.61 2.73 -11.21
C ALA A 117 13.84 3.31 -12.41
N ASP A 118 12.67 2.75 -12.70
CA ASP A 118 11.82 3.10 -13.83
C ASP A 118 10.57 3.84 -13.31
N ARG A 119 10.30 5.03 -13.88
CA ARG A 119 9.11 5.83 -13.57
C ARG A 119 8.06 5.77 -14.67
N ALA A 120 8.41 5.21 -15.83
CA ALA A 120 7.53 5.21 -17.00
C ALA A 120 6.53 4.05 -16.98
N HIS A 121 6.88 2.93 -16.35
CA HIS A 121 6.05 1.73 -16.30
C HIS A 121 5.69 1.42 -14.86
N GLY A 122 4.41 1.21 -14.59
CA GLY A 122 3.95 0.88 -13.26
C GLY A 122 3.62 -0.61 -13.13
N LEU A 123 3.86 -1.17 -11.94
CA LEU A 123 3.39 -2.52 -11.63
C LEU A 123 1.85 -2.50 -11.58
N PRO A 124 1.16 -3.33 -12.37
CA PRO A 124 -0.30 -3.39 -12.28
C PRO A 124 -0.74 -3.93 -10.93
N MET A 125 -1.64 -3.21 -10.26
CA MET A 125 -2.20 -3.63 -8.99
C MET A 125 -3.71 -3.39 -9.02
N ASP A 126 -4.50 -4.45 -8.91
CA ASP A 126 -5.95 -4.35 -8.73
C ASP A 126 -6.27 -3.86 -7.32
N THR A 127 -7.53 -3.50 -7.07
CA THR A 127 -7.95 -3.14 -5.71
C THR A 127 -7.65 -4.28 -4.76
N ALA A 128 -7.13 -3.94 -3.57
CA ALA A 128 -6.67 -4.85 -2.53
C ALA A 128 -5.53 -5.80 -2.95
N SER A 129 -4.83 -5.51 -4.06
CA SER A 129 -3.61 -6.24 -4.40
C SER A 129 -2.51 -5.93 -3.40
N VAL A 130 -1.67 -6.94 -3.15
CA VAL A 130 -0.53 -6.83 -2.24
C VAL A 130 0.75 -7.16 -3.00
N ALA A 131 1.72 -6.25 -2.96
CA ALA A 131 3.06 -6.49 -3.48
C ALA A 131 4.06 -6.47 -2.33
N CYS A 132 5.05 -7.35 -2.38
CA CYS A 132 6.15 -7.37 -1.40
C CYS A 132 7.45 -7.09 -2.11
N LEU A 133 8.16 -6.07 -1.67
CA LEU A 133 9.50 -5.72 -2.14
C LEU A 133 10.50 -5.98 -1.03
N GLU A 134 11.66 -6.50 -1.39
CA GLU A 134 12.72 -6.81 -0.42
C GLU A 134 14.06 -6.22 -0.87
N GLY A 135 14.82 -5.68 0.08
CA GLY A 135 16.14 -5.14 -0.17
C GLY A 135 16.81 -4.73 1.14
N ASP A 136 18.05 -4.31 1.05
CA ASP A 136 18.81 -3.88 2.23
C ASP A 136 18.36 -2.50 2.70
N PHE A 137 17.92 -1.65 1.78
CA PHE A 137 17.40 -0.32 2.09
C PHE A 137 16.49 0.15 0.96
N ILE A 138 15.74 1.21 1.24
CA ILE A 138 14.79 1.78 0.28
C ILE A 138 15.51 2.79 -0.61
N GLY A 139 15.52 2.53 -1.92
CA GLY A 139 16.13 3.41 -2.89
C GLY A 139 15.82 2.94 -4.30
N ALA A 140 16.04 3.82 -5.29
CA ALA A 140 15.79 3.51 -6.69
C ALA A 140 16.61 2.31 -7.16
N GLY A 141 15.95 1.27 -7.65
CA GLY A 141 16.62 0.08 -8.16
C GLY A 141 17.27 -0.79 -7.10
N MET A 142 16.97 -0.56 -5.81
CA MET A 142 17.64 -1.24 -4.70
C MET A 142 16.85 -2.43 -4.15
N MET A 143 15.65 -2.66 -4.63
CA MET A 143 14.78 -3.71 -4.09
C MET A 143 14.39 -4.71 -5.17
N GLN A 144 13.91 -5.89 -4.75
CA GLN A 144 13.40 -6.92 -5.64
C GLN A 144 11.96 -7.21 -5.32
N LEU A 145 11.14 -7.38 -6.35
CA LEU A 145 9.75 -7.83 -6.19
C LEU A 145 9.76 -9.31 -5.81
N ARG A 146 9.23 -9.61 -4.61
CA ARG A 146 9.15 -10.98 -4.10
C ARG A 146 7.83 -11.64 -4.40
N SER A 147 6.74 -10.87 -4.35
CA SER A 147 5.40 -11.39 -4.64
C SER A 147 4.47 -10.28 -5.07
N LEU A 148 3.48 -10.65 -5.85
CA LEU A 148 2.35 -9.80 -6.21
C LEU A 148 1.12 -10.70 -6.20
N GLN A 149 0.16 -10.38 -5.34
CA GLN A 149 -1.06 -11.17 -5.17
C GLN A 149 -2.27 -10.28 -5.40
N HIS A 150 -3.22 -10.80 -6.15
CA HIS A 150 -4.50 -10.14 -6.43
C HIS A 150 -5.62 -10.91 -5.76
N VAL A 151 -6.61 -10.19 -5.24
CA VAL A 151 -7.80 -10.85 -4.68
C VAL A 151 -8.66 -11.40 -5.81
N ASP A 152 -9.40 -12.45 -5.51
CA ASP A 152 -10.21 -13.19 -6.48
C ASP A 152 -11.70 -12.96 -6.17
N LEU A 153 -12.12 -11.71 -6.15
CA LEU A 153 -13.50 -11.33 -5.83
C LEU A 153 -14.09 -10.42 -6.91
#